data_4f2321873fdad8ef8b88bd254ac2c849
#
_entry.id   4f2321873fdad8ef8b88bd254ac2c849
#
_cell.length_a   1.000
_cell.length_b   1.000
_cell.length_c   1.000
_cell.angle_alpha   90.00
_cell.angle_beta   90.00
_cell.angle_gamma   90.00
#
_symmetry.space_group_name_H-M   'P 1'
#
loop_
_entity.id
_entity.type
_entity.pdbx_description
1 polymer ?
#
loop_
_entity_poly.entity_id
_entity_poly.type
_entity_poly.pdbx_seq_one_letter_code
_entity_poly.pdbx_strand_id
1 'polypeptide(L)'
;MIRISRRGFLGSALAGLVVPPTPFQEAGPYMVVLGVAQDGGLPQAGCYSERCERARSEPRFVASLAIVIPEARRFYLVDASPNLIQQMDLVEESAFRTRAAARRPFDGIFLTHAHMGHYVGLALLGREGLGMERTPCYCSEQMEAMLRGNAPWSLLVDEGRLIFPRIPVDRWTSVDDAFDVRMVPVPHRPEFSDTVGYLFRGGRQTILYIPDIDSWEAWDRPVRDVVEGVDVALIDGTFYSGDEVPGRNIEDIPHPLIPHSMDVLAGVVGGGRRVIFTHLNNTNPALDAGGPQEREIQRRGFEVAREGLRIPL
;
A
#
# COMPACT_ATOMS: atom_id res chain seq x y z
N MET A 1 12.29 40.53 67.81
CA MET A 1 13.06 39.28 67.48
C MET A 1 12.14 38.10 67.59
N ILE A 2 11.59 37.67 66.52
CA ILE A 2 10.61 36.50 66.46
C ILE A 2 11.29 35.41 65.65
N ARG A 3 11.54 34.26 66.28
CA ARG A 3 12.07 33.05 65.65
C ARG A 3 10.91 32.27 65.02
N ILE A 4 10.95 32.05 63.72
CA ILE A 4 10.03 31.18 63.01
C ILE A 4 10.74 29.82 62.75
N SER A 5 10.13 28.78 63.33
CA SER A 5 10.50 27.38 63.19
C SER A 5 10.13 26.84 61.78
N ARG A 6 11.13 26.29 61.07
CA ARG A 6 10.88 25.52 59.83
C ARG A 6 10.56 24.08 60.20
N ARG A 7 9.28 23.70 60.04
CA ARG A 7 8.89 22.29 59.97
C ARG A 7 9.00 21.82 58.49
N GLY A 8 9.89 20.88 58.25
CA GLY A 8 10.01 20.22 56.97
C GLY A 8 8.84 19.32 56.63
N PHE A 9 8.31 19.51 55.42
CA PHE A 9 7.36 18.58 54.81
C PHE A 9 8.18 17.69 53.88
N LEU A 10 8.39 16.44 54.26
CA LEU A 10 8.90 15.38 53.38
C LEU A 10 7.71 14.89 52.55
N GLY A 11 7.57 15.43 51.34
CA GLY A 11 6.69 14.88 50.31
C GLY A 11 7.43 13.79 49.54
N SER A 12 7.05 12.54 49.76
CA SER A 12 7.52 11.42 48.93
C SER A 12 6.90 11.53 47.52
N ALA A 13 7.69 12.02 46.57
CA ALA A 13 7.34 11.92 45.17
C ALA A 13 7.54 10.46 44.69
N LEU A 14 6.44 9.72 44.51
CA LEU A 14 6.43 8.50 43.74
C LEU A 14 6.68 8.90 42.26
N ALA A 15 7.91 8.81 41.81
CA ALA A 15 8.23 8.86 40.40
C ALA A 15 7.71 7.56 39.77
N GLY A 16 6.53 7.65 39.18
CA GLY A 16 6.04 6.59 38.28
C GLY A 16 7.04 6.43 37.13
N LEU A 17 7.72 5.30 37.09
CA LEU A 17 8.49 4.87 35.94
C LEU A 17 7.51 4.75 34.78
N VAL A 18 7.47 5.75 33.90
CA VAL A 18 6.88 5.63 32.58
C VAL A 18 7.84 4.72 31.80
N VAL A 19 7.54 3.42 31.79
CA VAL A 19 8.20 2.49 30.88
C VAL A 19 7.77 2.92 29.48
N PRO A 20 8.71 3.38 28.63
CA PRO A 20 8.33 3.66 27.24
C PRO A 20 7.76 2.37 26.64
N PRO A 21 6.70 2.45 25.80
CA PRO A 21 6.22 1.27 25.12
C PRO A 21 7.39 0.66 24.36
N THR A 22 7.71 -0.58 24.67
CA THR A 22 8.65 -1.37 23.88
C THR A 22 8.15 -1.31 22.44
N PRO A 23 8.97 -0.94 21.45
CA PRO A 23 8.55 -1.02 20.06
C PRO A 23 8.09 -2.45 19.83
N PHE A 24 6.86 -2.59 19.34
CA PHE A 24 6.25 -3.87 19.02
C PHE A 24 7.08 -4.46 17.87
N GLN A 25 8.09 -5.22 18.21
CA GLN A 25 8.91 -5.93 17.23
C GLN A 25 8.07 -7.13 16.81
N GLU A 26 7.36 -6.98 15.68
CA GLU A 26 6.65 -8.11 15.08
C GLU A 26 7.69 -9.19 14.77
N ALA A 27 7.62 -10.29 15.50
CA ALA A 27 8.40 -11.47 15.17
C ALA A 27 7.80 -12.08 13.90
N GLY A 28 8.57 -12.08 12.80
CA GLY A 28 8.19 -12.66 11.52
C GLY A 28 7.85 -11.62 10.43
N PRO A 29 7.55 -12.10 9.23
CA PRO A 29 7.22 -11.27 8.07
C PRO A 29 5.92 -10.49 8.27
N TYR A 30 5.86 -9.27 7.70
CA TYR A 30 4.65 -8.45 7.69
C TYR A 30 4.57 -7.58 6.43
N MET A 31 3.37 -7.17 6.07
CA MET A 31 3.14 -6.10 5.12
C MET A 31 2.98 -4.77 5.83
N VAL A 32 3.48 -3.69 5.23
CA VAL A 32 3.23 -2.32 5.66
C VAL A 32 2.64 -1.51 4.52
N VAL A 33 1.59 -0.75 4.81
CA VAL A 33 0.98 0.20 3.87
C VAL A 33 1.88 1.42 3.74
N LEU A 34 2.34 1.72 2.53
CA LEU A 34 3.24 2.83 2.22
C LEU A 34 2.51 4.03 1.61
N GLY A 35 1.32 3.82 1.12
CA GLY A 35 0.48 4.86 0.55
C GLY A 35 -0.94 4.35 0.33
N VAL A 36 -1.88 5.27 0.28
CA VAL A 36 -3.32 4.98 0.26
C VAL A 36 -4.08 5.78 -0.77
N ALA A 37 -3.45 6.79 -1.39
CA ALA A 37 -4.10 7.66 -2.36
C ALA A 37 -4.03 7.07 -3.77
N GLN A 38 -4.99 7.47 -4.63
CA GLN A 38 -4.96 7.20 -6.05
C GLN A 38 -3.75 7.90 -6.71
N ASP A 39 -3.44 7.55 -7.94
CA ASP A 39 -2.31 7.96 -8.79
C ASP A 39 -1.75 9.38 -8.57
N GLY A 40 -2.63 10.35 -8.37
CA GLY A 40 -2.25 11.75 -8.19
C GLY A 40 -1.77 12.11 -6.79
N GLY A 41 -1.92 11.21 -5.82
CA GLY A 41 -1.62 11.48 -4.41
C GLY A 41 -2.57 12.49 -3.76
N LEU A 42 -2.33 12.79 -2.50
CA LEU A 42 -3.01 13.87 -1.79
C LEU A 42 -1.96 14.70 -1.02
N PRO A 43 -1.76 16.01 -1.31
CA PRO A 43 -2.51 16.80 -2.32
C PRO A 43 -2.19 16.37 -3.74
N GLN A 44 -3.20 16.37 -4.61
CA GLN A 44 -3.00 16.17 -6.03
C GLN A 44 -2.48 17.45 -6.69
N ALA A 45 -1.64 17.32 -7.71
CA ALA A 45 -1.12 18.44 -8.46
C ALA A 45 -2.26 19.28 -9.06
N GLY A 46 -2.21 20.61 -8.84
CA GLY A 46 -3.25 21.54 -9.30
C GLY A 46 -4.54 21.53 -8.46
N CYS A 47 -4.64 20.74 -7.41
CA CYS A 47 -5.76 20.77 -6.49
C CYS A 47 -5.55 21.84 -5.39
N TYR A 48 -6.52 22.75 -5.27
CA TYR A 48 -6.58 23.83 -4.27
C TYR A 48 -7.85 23.74 -3.40
N SER A 49 -8.48 22.56 -3.34
CA SER A 49 -9.57 22.32 -2.40
C SER A 49 -9.07 22.41 -0.96
N GLU A 50 -9.98 22.67 -0.03
CA GLU A 50 -9.64 22.74 1.40
C GLU A 50 -8.92 21.46 1.89
N ARG A 51 -9.33 20.28 1.40
CA ARG A 51 -8.65 19.01 1.70
C ARG A 51 -7.22 18.99 1.18
N CYS A 52 -7.00 19.38 -0.08
CA CYS A 52 -5.66 19.45 -0.65
C CYS A 52 -4.78 20.46 0.09
N GLU A 53 -5.32 21.59 0.52
CA GLU A 53 -4.56 22.58 1.29
C GLU A 53 -4.16 22.04 2.68
N ARG A 54 -5.07 21.36 3.39
CA ARG A 54 -4.72 20.70 4.65
C ARG A 54 -3.66 19.62 4.46
N ALA A 55 -3.79 18.85 3.40
CA ALA A 55 -2.88 17.74 3.11
C ALA A 55 -1.45 18.16 2.72
N ARG A 56 -1.19 19.47 2.48
CA ARG A 56 0.20 19.94 2.23
C ARG A 56 1.12 19.74 3.43
N SER A 57 0.57 19.73 4.65
CA SER A 57 1.33 19.47 5.87
C SER A 57 1.38 17.98 6.22
N GLU A 58 0.38 17.21 5.79
CA GLU A 58 0.27 15.77 6.07
C GLU A 58 -0.17 15.03 4.80
N PRO A 59 0.72 14.87 3.81
CA PRO A 59 0.37 14.25 2.54
C PRO A 59 0.01 12.78 2.71
N ARG A 60 -0.86 12.28 1.82
CA ARG A 60 -1.08 10.87 1.61
C ARG A 60 -0.38 10.44 0.34
N PHE A 61 0.43 9.41 0.44
CA PHE A 61 1.19 8.89 -0.70
C PHE A 61 0.33 7.99 -1.55
N VAL A 62 0.74 7.85 -2.80
CA VAL A 62 0.06 6.96 -3.76
C VAL A 62 0.14 5.51 -3.30
N ALA A 63 -0.91 4.75 -3.55
CA ALA A 63 -1.09 3.37 -3.10
C ALA A 63 0.13 2.49 -3.42
N SER A 64 0.70 1.91 -2.38
CA SER A 64 1.83 0.99 -2.45
C SER A 64 1.96 0.25 -1.12
N LEU A 65 2.57 -0.93 -1.15
CA LEU A 65 2.86 -1.73 0.02
C LEU A 65 4.34 -2.11 0.06
N ALA A 66 4.83 -2.49 1.24
CA ALA A 66 6.07 -3.26 1.35
C ALA A 66 5.83 -4.58 2.10
N ILE A 67 6.49 -5.65 1.66
CA ILE A 67 6.62 -6.90 2.40
C ILE A 67 7.96 -6.85 3.11
N VAL A 68 7.96 -6.90 4.42
CA VAL A 68 9.15 -6.76 5.26
C VAL A 68 9.45 -8.09 5.93
N ILE A 69 10.70 -8.55 5.82
CA ILE A 69 11.21 -9.78 6.44
C ILE A 69 12.36 -9.37 7.38
N PRO A 70 12.04 -9.03 8.65
CA PRO A 70 13.01 -8.42 9.56
C PRO A 70 14.24 -9.29 9.80
N GLU A 71 14.04 -10.58 10.04
CA GLU A 71 15.12 -11.53 10.35
C GLU A 71 16.13 -11.67 9.21
N ALA A 72 15.64 -11.64 7.96
CA ALA A 72 16.49 -11.73 6.78
C ALA A 72 16.98 -10.35 6.32
N ARG A 73 16.50 -9.26 6.92
CA ARG A 73 16.75 -7.86 6.49
C ARG A 73 16.42 -7.66 5.02
N ARG A 74 15.30 -8.21 4.56
CA ARG A 74 14.81 -8.09 3.19
C ARG A 74 13.48 -7.38 3.17
N PHE A 75 13.23 -6.61 2.10
CA PHE A 75 11.89 -6.16 1.81
C PHE A 75 11.64 -6.06 0.31
N TYR A 76 10.39 -6.21 -0.05
CA TYR A 76 9.89 -6.12 -1.42
C TYR A 76 8.83 -5.03 -1.48
N LEU A 77 8.80 -4.30 -2.59
CA LEU A 77 7.75 -3.31 -2.85
C LEU A 77 6.61 -3.93 -3.65
N VAL A 78 5.40 -3.44 -3.45
CA VAL A 78 4.26 -3.67 -4.33
C VAL A 78 3.85 -2.30 -4.86
N ASP A 79 4.00 -2.13 -6.14
CA ASP A 79 3.95 -0.89 -6.91
C ASP A 79 5.08 0.11 -6.59
N ALA A 80 5.62 0.71 -7.65
CA ALA A 80 6.66 1.72 -7.61
C ALA A 80 6.05 3.10 -7.90
N SER A 81 5.46 3.70 -6.91
CA SER A 81 4.71 4.95 -7.02
C SER A 81 5.61 6.17 -7.26
N PRO A 82 5.05 7.34 -7.64
CA PRO A 82 5.79 8.59 -7.70
C PRO A 82 6.43 9.00 -6.37
N ASN A 83 5.91 8.49 -5.25
CA ASN A 83 6.38 8.77 -3.90
C ASN A 83 7.41 7.75 -3.38
N LEU A 84 8.02 6.96 -4.26
CA LEU A 84 8.91 5.85 -3.90
C LEU A 84 9.94 6.22 -2.81
N ILE A 85 10.56 7.40 -2.91
CA ILE A 85 11.59 7.83 -1.95
C ILE A 85 11.00 8.00 -0.55
N GLN A 86 9.90 8.75 -0.43
CA GLN A 86 9.25 8.99 0.86
C GLN A 86 8.67 7.68 1.43
N GLN A 87 8.18 6.81 0.58
CA GLN A 87 7.66 5.52 0.97
C GLN A 87 8.74 4.58 1.50
N MET A 88 9.93 4.64 0.95
CA MET A 88 11.07 3.90 1.50
C MET A 88 11.44 4.36 2.92
N ASP A 89 11.25 5.64 3.24
CA ASP A 89 11.49 6.16 4.59
C ASP A 89 10.48 5.64 5.62
N LEU A 90 9.28 5.19 5.18
CA LEU A 90 8.28 4.57 6.05
C LEU A 90 8.64 3.13 6.45
N VAL A 91 9.53 2.48 5.70
CA VAL A 91 10.07 1.17 6.07
C VAL A 91 11.19 1.39 7.10
N GLU A 92 10.79 1.88 8.28
CA GLU A 92 11.74 2.19 9.35
C GLU A 92 12.24 0.92 10.05
N GLU A 93 13.38 0.42 9.59
CA GLU A 93 14.24 -0.34 10.47
C GLU A 93 15.70 0.07 10.20
N SER A 94 16.45 0.36 11.27
CA SER A 94 17.88 0.65 11.20
C SER A 94 18.67 -0.39 10.41
N ALA A 95 18.13 -1.61 10.31
CA ALA A 95 18.64 -2.72 9.53
C ALA A 95 18.63 -2.45 8.01
N PHE A 96 17.66 -1.68 7.49
CA PHE A 96 17.57 -1.38 6.06
C PHE A 96 18.41 -0.15 5.68
N ARG A 97 18.61 0.80 6.58
CA ARG A 97 19.45 1.98 6.34
C ARG A 97 20.89 1.62 5.99
N THR A 98 21.43 0.53 6.55
CA THR A 98 22.78 0.05 6.22
C THR A 98 22.87 -0.58 4.82
N ARG A 99 21.76 -1.04 4.25
CA ARG A 99 21.72 -1.59 2.89
C ARG A 99 21.70 -0.53 1.80
N ALA A 100 21.25 0.67 2.09
CA ALA A 100 21.28 1.79 1.14
C ALA A 100 22.70 2.10 0.67
N ALA A 101 23.70 1.90 1.54
CA ALA A 101 25.10 2.01 1.17
C ALA A 101 25.56 0.99 0.12
N ALA A 102 24.86 -0.14 0.00
CA ALA A 102 25.13 -1.19 -0.99
C ALA A 102 24.39 -0.99 -2.33
N ARG A 103 23.72 0.15 -2.53
CA ARG A 103 22.89 0.45 -3.74
C ARG A 103 21.82 -0.61 -4.02
N ARG A 104 21.31 -1.25 -2.98
CA ARG A 104 20.28 -2.28 -3.06
C ARG A 104 19.32 -2.15 -1.87
N PRO A 105 18.53 -1.05 -1.81
CA PRO A 105 17.69 -0.77 -0.66
C PRO A 105 16.54 -1.78 -0.47
N PHE A 106 16.08 -2.45 -1.55
CA PHE A 106 15.03 -3.48 -1.52
C PHE A 106 15.39 -4.66 -2.44
N ASP A 107 14.70 -5.80 -2.27
CA ASP A 107 15.05 -7.07 -2.88
C ASP A 107 14.27 -7.39 -4.15
N GLY A 108 13.14 -6.72 -4.38
CA GLY A 108 12.34 -6.85 -5.58
C GLY A 108 11.10 -5.97 -5.55
N ILE A 109 10.41 -5.91 -6.68
CA ILE A 109 9.18 -5.13 -6.86
C ILE A 109 8.14 -6.00 -7.56
N PHE A 110 6.90 -5.94 -7.06
CA PHE A 110 5.71 -6.46 -7.74
C PHE A 110 4.97 -5.29 -8.36
N LEU A 111 4.60 -5.37 -9.64
CA LEU A 111 3.83 -4.34 -10.32
C LEU A 111 2.45 -4.86 -10.67
N THR A 112 1.43 -4.08 -10.34
CA THR A 112 0.04 -4.42 -10.65
C THR A 112 -0.31 -4.11 -12.10
N HIS A 113 0.00 -2.91 -12.58
CA HIS A 113 -0.33 -2.45 -13.93
C HIS A 113 0.41 -1.16 -14.32
N ALA A 114 0.18 -0.68 -15.54
CA ALA A 114 0.89 0.45 -16.14
C ALA A 114 0.12 1.79 -16.04
N HIS A 115 -0.56 2.08 -14.93
CA HIS A 115 -0.96 3.45 -14.62
C HIS A 115 0.12 4.15 -13.79
N MET A 116 0.21 5.48 -13.95
CA MET A 116 1.37 6.26 -13.48
C MET A 116 1.63 6.12 -11.97
N GLY A 117 0.59 5.92 -11.19
CA GLY A 117 0.71 5.73 -9.75
C GLY A 117 1.45 4.46 -9.35
N HIS A 118 1.53 3.46 -10.23
CA HIS A 118 1.97 2.12 -9.89
C HIS A 118 3.37 1.76 -10.40
N TYR A 119 3.92 2.51 -11.39
CA TYR A 119 5.20 2.11 -11.98
C TYR A 119 6.17 3.25 -12.28
N VAL A 120 5.73 4.52 -12.28
CA VAL A 120 6.59 5.64 -12.70
C VAL A 120 7.82 5.80 -11.81
N GLY A 121 7.72 5.44 -10.55
CA GLY A 121 8.83 5.44 -9.59
C GLY A 121 10.00 4.53 -9.99
N LEU A 122 9.80 3.56 -10.89
CA LEU A 122 10.88 2.76 -11.45
C LEU A 122 11.97 3.60 -12.11
N ALA A 123 11.65 4.79 -12.64
CA ALA A 123 12.63 5.68 -13.21
C ALA A 123 13.76 6.05 -12.23
N LEU A 124 13.48 6.03 -10.92
CA LEU A 124 14.45 6.31 -9.86
C LEU A 124 15.49 5.19 -9.67
N LEU A 125 15.29 4.01 -10.24
CA LEU A 125 16.24 2.90 -10.15
C LEU A 125 17.46 3.10 -11.07
N GLY A 126 17.37 4.06 -11.99
CA GLY A 126 18.44 4.40 -12.93
C GLY A 126 19.69 4.98 -12.27
N ARG A 127 20.68 5.31 -13.11
CA ARG A 127 21.99 5.84 -12.68
C ARG A 127 21.89 7.17 -11.94
N GLU A 128 20.91 7.98 -12.34
CA GLU A 128 20.68 9.31 -11.79
C GLU A 128 20.01 9.26 -10.41
N GLY A 129 19.43 8.10 -10.06
CA GLY A 129 18.74 7.86 -8.79
C GLY A 129 19.47 6.85 -7.92
N LEU A 130 18.81 5.73 -7.63
CA LEU A 130 19.31 4.69 -6.73
C LEU A 130 20.47 3.87 -7.34
N GLY A 131 20.61 3.84 -8.65
CA GLY A 131 21.64 3.05 -9.34
C GLY A 131 21.53 1.55 -9.05
N MET A 132 20.30 1.05 -8.91
CA MET A 132 20.02 -0.36 -8.59
C MET A 132 20.60 -1.29 -9.66
N GLU A 133 20.92 -2.51 -9.27
CA GLU A 133 21.43 -3.54 -10.17
C GLU A 133 20.62 -4.83 -10.01
N ARG A 134 20.22 -5.43 -11.16
CA ARG A 134 19.54 -6.73 -11.22
C ARG A 134 18.34 -6.85 -10.25
N THR A 135 17.52 -5.80 -10.19
CA THR A 135 16.32 -5.78 -9.33
C THR A 135 15.25 -6.71 -9.91
N PRO A 136 14.80 -7.73 -9.19
CA PRO A 136 13.67 -8.54 -9.60
C PRO A 136 12.40 -7.68 -9.70
N CYS A 137 11.78 -7.69 -10.88
CA CYS A 137 10.51 -7.04 -11.16
C CYS A 137 9.51 -8.12 -11.55
N TYR A 138 8.59 -8.40 -10.66
CA TYR A 138 7.54 -9.40 -10.82
C TYR A 138 6.30 -8.71 -11.39
N CYS A 139 5.91 -9.07 -12.58
CA CYS A 139 4.76 -8.47 -13.28
C CYS A 139 4.21 -9.42 -14.34
N SER A 140 3.11 -9.02 -14.98
CA SER A 140 2.56 -9.72 -16.14
C SER A 140 3.49 -9.63 -17.36
N GLU A 141 3.27 -10.48 -18.34
CA GLU A 141 4.03 -10.44 -19.61
C GLU A 141 3.77 -9.15 -20.39
N GLN A 142 2.55 -8.62 -20.34
CA GLN A 142 2.20 -7.36 -20.99
C GLN A 142 2.87 -6.17 -20.32
N MET A 143 2.91 -6.15 -18.98
CA MET A 143 3.63 -5.13 -18.23
C MET A 143 5.14 -5.17 -18.51
N GLU A 144 5.75 -6.36 -18.56
CA GLU A 144 7.15 -6.51 -18.98
C GLU A 144 7.38 -5.99 -20.38
N ALA A 145 6.51 -6.33 -21.34
CA ALA A 145 6.62 -5.86 -22.73
C ALA A 145 6.52 -4.33 -22.82
N MET A 146 5.63 -3.71 -22.05
CA MET A 146 5.51 -2.26 -21.94
C MET A 146 6.81 -1.62 -21.43
N LEU A 147 7.39 -2.13 -20.35
CA LEU A 147 8.65 -1.62 -19.79
C LEU A 147 9.82 -1.77 -20.76
N ARG A 148 9.91 -2.88 -21.49
CA ARG A 148 10.95 -3.13 -22.50
C ARG A 148 10.82 -2.23 -23.73
N GLY A 149 9.59 -1.87 -24.10
CA GLY A 149 9.28 -1.12 -25.31
C GLY A 149 9.30 0.41 -25.14
N ASN A 150 9.34 0.93 -23.93
CA ASN A 150 9.15 2.36 -23.68
C ASN A 150 10.26 2.98 -22.83
N ALA A 151 10.84 4.08 -23.33
CA ALA A 151 11.77 4.89 -22.54
C ALA A 151 11.00 5.68 -21.44
N PRO A 152 11.63 5.94 -20.28
CA PRO A 152 13.01 5.60 -19.92
C PRO A 152 13.21 4.19 -19.36
N TRP A 153 12.16 3.40 -19.16
CA TRP A 153 12.24 2.08 -18.51
C TRP A 153 12.99 1.06 -19.34
N SER A 154 12.90 1.14 -20.68
CA SER A 154 13.67 0.27 -21.58
C SER A 154 15.18 0.36 -21.32
N LEU A 155 15.70 1.55 -20.97
CA LEU A 155 17.09 1.73 -20.61
C LEU A 155 17.46 0.94 -19.32
N LEU A 156 16.57 0.90 -18.33
CA LEU A 156 16.79 0.11 -17.11
C LEU A 156 16.88 -1.39 -17.41
N VAL A 157 16.10 -1.83 -18.39
CA VAL A 157 16.14 -3.23 -18.85
C VAL A 157 17.41 -3.53 -19.62
N ASP A 158 17.76 -2.68 -20.58
CA ASP A 158 18.96 -2.83 -21.43
C ASP A 158 20.26 -2.80 -20.62
N GLU A 159 20.28 -2.01 -19.54
CA GLU A 159 21.40 -1.95 -18.60
C GLU A 159 21.41 -3.12 -17.58
N GLY A 160 20.42 -4.01 -17.62
CA GLY A 160 20.30 -5.12 -16.68
C GLY A 160 19.96 -4.69 -15.26
N ARG A 161 19.37 -3.50 -15.07
CA ARG A 161 18.93 -3.00 -13.75
C ARG A 161 17.65 -3.67 -13.29
N LEU A 162 16.76 -4.00 -14.24
CA LEU A 162 15.56 -4.80 -14.01
C LEU A 162 15.75 -6.20 -14.60
N ILE A 163 15.36 -7.20 -13.85
CA ILE A 163 15.22 -8.59 -14.32
C ILE A 163 13.79 -9.05 -14.03
N PHE A 164 13.25 -9.92 -14.87
CA PHE A 164 11.84 -10.33 -14.83
C PHE A 164 11.69 -11.83 -14.51
N PRO A 165 11.74 -12.23 -13.22
CA PRO A 165 11.42 -13.60 -12.85
C PRO A 165 9.94 -13.89 -13.13
N ARG A 166 9.61 -15.06 -13.64
CA ARG A 166 8.24 -15.42 -14.00
C ARG A 166 7.42 -15.85 -12.80
N ILE A 167 6.22 -15.30 -12.71
CA ILE A 167 5.14 -15.76 -11.83
C ILE A 167 4.00 -16.22 -12.74
N PRO A 168 3.71 -17.52 -12.82
CA PRO A 168 2.58 -18.00 -13.58
C PRO A 168 1.25 -17.50 -12.99
N VAL A 169 0.35 -17.06 -13.87
CA VAL A 169 -1.00 -16.63 -13.49
C VAL A 169 -1.72 -17.75 -12.73
N ASP A 170 -2.46 -17.38 -11.69
CA ASP A 170 -3.28 -18.26 -10.86
C ASP A 170 -2.53 -19.43 -10.18
N ARG A 171 -1.21 -19.34 -10.05
CA ARG A 171 -0.39 -20.35 -9.38
C ARG A 171 0.43 -19.76 -8.26
N TRP A 172 0.45 -20.44 -7.12
CA TRP A 172 1.37 -20.10 -6.04
C TRP A 172 2.81 -20.34 -6.46
N THR A 173 3.65 -19.33 -6.25
CA THR A 173 5.07 -19.33 -6.58
C THR A 173 5.85 -18.85 -5.36
N SER A 174 6.83 -19.62 -4.91
CA SER A 174 7.73 -19.17 -3.86
C SER A 174 8.70 -18.15 -4.42
N VAL A 175 8.69 -16.94 -3.86
CA VAL A 175 9.60 -15.84 -4.20
C VAL A 175 10.66 -15.68 -3.13
N ASP A 176 10.30 -15.97 -1.91
CA ASP A 176 11.16 -15.92 -0.74
C ASP A 176 10.80 -17.07 0.20
N ASP A 177 11.75 -17.51 1.04
CA ASP A 177 11.48 -18.56 2.03
C ASP A 177 10.38 -18.15 3.03
N ALA A 178 10.11 -16.84 3.14
CA ALA A 178 9.15 -16.29 4.07
C ALA A 178 7.74 -16.14 3.49
N PHE A 179 7.57 -16.15 2.17
CA PHE A 179 6.26 -16.02 1.53
C PHE A 179 6.18 -16.58 0.11
N ASP A 180 4.97 -17.00 -0.23
CA ASP A 180 4.56 -17.31 -1.59
C ASP A 180 3.71 -16.17 -2.17
N VAL A 181 3.70 -16.06 -3.48
CA VAL A 181 2.85 -15.11 -4.22
C VAL A 181 2.02 -15.83 -5.26
N ARG A 182 0.80 -15.31 -5.51
CA ARG A 182 -0.06 -15.72 -6.60
C ARG A 182 -0.57 -14.46 -7.31
N MET A 183 -0.31 -14.36 -8.60
CA MET A 183 -0.80 -13.28 -9.46
C MET A 183 -2.19 -13.66 -9.99
N VAL A 184 -3.15 -12.73 -9.93
CA VAL A 184 -4.52 -12.91 -10.43
C VAL A 184 -4.88 -11.76 -11.38
N PRO A 185 -5.32 -12.04 -12.61
CA PRO A 185 -5.82 -11.00 -13.51
C PRO A 185 -7.08 -10.35 -12.95
N VAL A 186 -7.19 -9.04 -13.11
CA VAL A 186 -8.40 -8.27 -12.78
C VAL A 186 -8.76 -7.34 -13.94
N PRO A 187 -10.05 -7.08 -14.20
CA PRO A 187 -10.47 -6.16 -15.24
C PRO A 187 -10.18 -4.72 -14.81
N HIS A 188 -9.32 -4.04 -15.55
CA HIS A 188 -9.07 -2.61 -15.41
C HIS A 188 -8.44 -2.11 -16.71
N ARG A 189 -8.78 -0.86 -17.08
CA ARG A 189 -8.37 -0.18 -18.33
C ARG A 189 -7.00 -0.61 -18.87
N PRO A 190 -6.94 -1.36 -19.99
CA PRO A 190 -5.70 -1.98 -20.48
C PRO A 190 -4.95 -1.10 -21.50
N GLU A 191 -4.87 0.22 -21.30
CA GLU A 191 -4.28 1.15 -22.29
C GLU A 191 -2.82 0.82 -22.60
N PHE A 192 -2.06 0.35 -21.60
CA PHE A 192 -0.62 0.08 -21.74
C PHE A 192 -0.24 -1.35 -21.35
N SER A 193 -0.97 -1.96 -20.42
CA SER A 193 -0.78 -3.35 -20.01
C SER A 193 -2.08 -3.91 -19.47
N ASP A 194 -2.14 -5.23 -19.29
CA ASP A 194 -3.14 -5.84 -18.42
C ASP A 194 -2.94 -5.43 -16.95
N THR A 195 -3.95 -5.67 -16.13
CA THR A 195 -3.92 -5.40 -14.70
C THR A 195 -3.99 -6.70 -13.92
N VAL A 196 -3.20 -6.79 -12.87
CA VAL A 196 -3.19 -7.93 -11.96
C VAL A 196 -3.32 -7.47 -10.50
N GLY A 197 -3.99 -8.28 -9.70
CA GLY A 197 -3.86 -8.27 -8.25
C GLY A 197 -2.90 -9.35 -7.79
N TYR A 198 -2.54 -9.30 -6.52
CA TYR A 198 -1.66 -10.28 -5.89
C TYR A 198 -2.26 -10.85 -4.62
N LEU A 199 -2.06 -12.15 -4.43
CA LEU A 199 -2.19 -12.79 -3.12
C LEU A 199 -0.79 -13.09 -2.60
N PHE A 200 -0.54 -12.72 -1.36
CA PHE A 200 0.69 -13.05 -0.64
C PHE A 200 0.34 -13.97 0.52
N ARG A 201 1.04 -15.08 0.63
CA ARG A 201 0.80 -16.07 1.69
C ARG A 201 2.07 -16.29 2.48
N GLY A 202 2.04 -15.94 3.73
CA GLY A 202 3.10 -16.22 4.70
C GLY A 202 2.71 -17.29 5.70
N GLY A 203 3.47 -17.36 6.78
CA GLY A 203 3.24 -18.35 7.85
C GLY A 203 2.03 -18.05 8.73
N ARG A 204 1.49 -16.84 8.70
CA ARG A 204 0.38 -16.39 9.56
C ARG A 204 -0.89 -16.10 8.78
N GLN A 205 -0.80 -15.34 7.70
CA GLN A 205 -1.95 -14.84 6.96
C GLN A 205 -1.75 -14.92 5.46
N THR A 206 -2.86 -14.96 4.75
CA THR A 206 -2.95 -14.73 3.31
C THR A 206 -3.58 -13.37 3.08
N ILE A 207 -2.88 -12.52 2.31
CA ILE A 207 -3.27 -11.13 2.06
C ILE A 207 -3.53 -10.96 0.56
N LEU A 208 -4.71 -10.43 0.21
CA LEU A 208 -5.07 -10.02 -1.14
C LEU A 208 -4.80 -8.52 -1.31
N TYR A 209 -4.24 -8.13 -2.45
CA TYR A 209 -4.07 -6.73 -2.87
C TYR A 209 -4.61 -6.52 -4.28
N ILE A 210 -5.68 -5.77 -4.40
CA ILE A 210 -6.29 -5.30 -5.66
C ILE A 210 -6.56 -3.81 -5.50
N PRO A 211 -5.56 -2.94 -5.75
CA PRO A 211 -5.74 -1.50 -5.57
C PRO A 211 -6.67 -0.89 -6.60
N ASP A 212 -6.76 -1.50 -7.78
CA ASP A 212 -7.43 -0.94 -8.95
C ASP A 212 -8.22 -2.03 -9.69
N ILE A 213 -9.50 -1.76 -9.94
CA ILE A 213 -10.40 -2.62 -10.70
C ILE A 213 -11.56 -1.80 -11.27
N ASP A 214 -12.03 -2.13 -12.48
CA ASP A 214 -13.14 -1.41 -13.10
C ASP A 214 -14.49 -1.69 -12.40
N SER A 215 -14.80 -2.93 -12.14
CA SER A 215 -15.97 -3.35 -11.36
C SER A 215 -15.86 -4.81 -10.93
N TRP A 216 -16.58 -5.18 -9.87
CA TRP A 216 -16.65 -6.56 -9.40
C TRP A 216 -17.42 -7.46 -10.37
N GLU A 217 -18.39 -6.90 -11.10
CA GLU A 217 -19.24 -7.60 -12.06
C GLU A 217 -18.49 -7.95 -13.35
N ALA A 218 -17.49 -7.14 -13.72
CA ALA A 218 -16.65 -7.40 -14.89
C ALA A 218 -15.58 -8.46 -14.61
N TRP A 219 -15.34 -8.79 -13.34
CA TRP A 219 -14.35 -9.79 -12.98
C TRP A 219 -14.91 -11.21 -13.27
N ASP A 220 -14.11 -12.06 -13.88
CA ASP A 220 -14.47 -13.43 -14.26
C ASP A 220 -14.66 -14.39 -13.07
N ARG A 221 -14.43 -13.90 -11.85
CA ARG A 221 -14.61 -14.62 -10.59
C ARG A 221 -15.36 -13.78 -9.56
N PRO A 222 -16.25 -14.37 -8.74
CA PRO A 222 -16.95 -13.65 -7.70
C PRO A 222 -15.95 -13.11 -6.66
N VAL A 223 -15.91 -11.79 -6.47
CA VAL A 223 -15.02 -11.17 -5.49
C VAL A 223 -15.23 -11.72 -4.07
N ARG A 224 -16.48 -12.07 -3.75
CA ARG A 224 -16.85 -12.68 -2.47
C ARG A 224 -16.06 -13.96 -2.21
N ASP A 225 -16.02 -14.88 -3.19
CA ASP A 225 -15.33 -16.15 -3.04
C ASP A 225 -13.82 -15.96 -2.87
N VAL A 226 -13.25 -14.98 -3.59
CA VAL A 226 -11.82 -14.65 -3.48
C VAL A 226 -11.50 -14.08 -2.09
N VAL A 227 -12.32 -13.15 -1.59
CA VAL A 227 -12.14 -12.52 -0.28
C VAL A 227 -12.40 -13.52 0.86
N GLU A 228 -13.36 -14.45 0.69
CA GLU A 228 -13.60 -15.54 1.66
C GLU A 228 -12.38 -16.48 1.79
N GLY A 229 -11.55 -16.57 0.76
CA GLY A 229 -10.33 -17.38 0.73
C GLY A 229 -9.07 -16.75 1.36
N VAL A 230 -9.16 -15.53 1.93
CA VAL A 230 -8.02 -14.81 2.51
C VAL A 230 -8.33 -14.29 3.91
N ASP A 231 -7.29 -13.93 4.65
CA ASP A 231 -7.43 -13.34 5.99
C ASP A 231 -7.60 -11.82 5.94
N VAL A 232 -6.89 -11.17 5.01
CA VAL A 232 -6.93 -9.72 4.81
C VAL A 232 -7.05 -9.42 3.31
N ALA A 233 -7.96 -8.53 2.94
CA ALA A 233 -8.08 -8.00 1.59
C ALA A 233 -7.90 -6.48 1.61
N LEU A 234 -6.88 -5.97 0.91
CA LEU A 234 -6.75 -4.55 0.58
C LEU A 234 -7.29 -4.37 -0.84
N ILE A 235 -8.39 -3.65 -0.97
CA ILE A 235 -9.13 -3.54 -2.23
C ILE A 235 -9.39 -2.08 -2.62
N ASP A 236 -9.76 -1.91 -3.88
CA ASP A 236 -10.13 -0.61 -4.47
C ASP A 236 -11.18 0.12 -3.62
N GLY A 237 -10.85 1.34 -3.26
CA GLY A 237 -11.68 2.28 -2.53
C GLY A 237 -11.64 3.67 -3.17
N THR A 238 -11.45 3.76 -4.48
CA THR A 238 -11.20 5.03 -5.20
C THR A 238 -12.27 6.06 -4.91
N PHE A 239 -13.55 5.70 -4.98
CA PHE A 239 -14.66 6.61 -4.73
C PHE A 239 -15.63 6.08 -3.68
N TYR A 240 -16.17 7.01 -2.88
CA TYR A 240 -17.28 6.74 -1.97
C TYR A 240 -18.63 6.98 -2.63
N SER A 241 -18.74 8.05 -3.45
CA SER A 241 -19.97 8.42 -4.14
C SER A 241 -19.71 8.96 -5.56
N GLY A 242 -20.76 8.96 -6.39
CA GLY A 242 -20.68 9.48 -7.76
C GLY A 242 -20.49 11.00 -7.85
N ASP A 243 -20.68 11.75 -6.77
CA ASP A 243 -20.64 13.22 -6.76
C ASP A 243 -19.22 13.78 -6.50
N GLU A 244 -18.23 12.92 -6.34
CA GLU A 244 -16.88 13.33 -5.93
C GLU A 244 -16.07 14.03 -7.02
N VAL A 245 -16.46 13.91 -8.29
CA VAL A 245 -15.77 14.50 -9.45
C VAL A 245 -16.71 15.43 -10.23
N PRO A 246 -16.98 16.63 -9.71
CA PRO A 246 -17.90 17.56 -10.35
C PRO A 246 -17.51 17.85 -11.80
N GLY A 247 -18.49 17.82 -12.70
CA GLY A 247 -18.29 18.07 -14.13
C GLY A 247 -17.74 16.89 -14.94
N ARG A 248 -17.56 15.74 -14.34
CA ARG A 248 -17.22 14.47 -15.00
C ARG A 248 -18.30 13.42 -14.70
N ASN A 249 -18.57 12.54 -15.65
CA ASN A 249 -19.40 11.38 -15.38
C ASN A 249 -18.54 10.33 -14.67
N ILE A 250 -18.98 9.85 -13.49
CA ILE A 250 -18.26 8.84 -12.74
C ILE A 250 -18.18 7.49 -13.51
N GLU A 251 -19.15 7.22 -14.38
CA GLU A 251 -19.17 6.03 -15.23
C GLU A 251 -18.00 6.00 -16.24
N ASP A 252 -17.44 7.16 -16.59
CA ASP A 252 -16.26 7.28 -17.45
C ASP A 252 -14.95 6.99 -16.69
N ILE A 253 -15.05 6.80 -15.36
CA ILE A 253 -13.92 6.52 -14.47
C ILE A 253 -14.30 5.26 -13.67
N PRO A 254 -14.22 4.09 -14.30
CA PRO A 254 -14.78 2.88 -13.73
C PRO A 254 -13.98 2.43 -12.49
N HIS A 255 -14.66 2.46 -11.35
CA HIS A 255 -14.24 1.88 -10.07
C HIS A 255 -15.49 1.53 -9.27
N PRO A 256 -15.49 0.42 -8.51
CA PRO A 256 -16.59 0.12 -7.62
C PRO A 256 -16.65 1.15 -6.49
N LEU A 257 -17.82 1.73 -6.24
CA LEU A 257 -17.99 2.62 -5.10
C LEU A 257 -17.83 1.83 -3.78
N ILE A 258 -17.25 2.47 -2.77
CA ILE A 258 -17.09 1.85 -1.43
C ILE A 258 -18.41 1.29 -0.89
N PRO A 259 -19.56 2.01 -0.91
CA PRO A 259 -20.84 1.44 -0.46
C PRO A 259 -21.25 0.18 -1.23
N HIS A 260 -21.06 0.15 -2.55
CA HIS A 260 -21.33 -1.04 -3.37
C HIS A 260 -20.43 -2.22 -2.97
N SER A 261 -19.14 -2.00 -2.83
CA SER A 261 -18.20 -3.04 -2.36
C SER A 261 -18.58 -3.58 -0.97
N MET A 262 -19.02 -2.71 -0.07
CA MET A 262 -19.52 -3.13 1.25
C MET A 262 -20.81 -3.95 1.16
N ASP A 263 -21.69 -3.68 0.18
CA ASP A 263 -22.92 -4.46 -0.03
C ASP A 263 -22.59 -5.85 -0.59
N VAL A 264 -21.75 -5.92 -1.62
CA VAL A 264 -21.29 -7.18 -2.23
C VAL A 264 -20.59 -8.08 -1.20
N LEU A 265 -19.79 -7.49 -0.33
CA LEU A 265 -18.99 -8.20 0.69
C LEU A 265 -19.67 -8.28 2.06
N ALA A 266 -20.97 -7.92 2.13
CA ALA A 266 -21.73 -8.02 3.38
C ALA A 266 -21.71 -9.45 3.94
N GLY A 267 -21.37 -9.60 5.23
CA GLY A 267 -21.26 -10.90 5.90
C GLY A 267 -19.95 -11.67 5.62
N VAL A 268 -19.07 -11.15 4.74
CA VAL A 268 -17.71 -11.70 4.57
C VAL A 268 -16.78 -11.19 5.66
N VAL A 269 -16.95 -9.93 6.06
CA VAL A 269 -16.18 -9.30 7.15
C VAL A 269 -16.54 -9.89 8.51
N GLY A 270 -15.57 -9.98 9.40
CA GLY A 270 -15.73 -10.59 10.72
C GLY A 270 -15.09 -12.01 10.79
N GLY A 271 -15.18 -12.64 11.95
CA GLY A 271 -14.57 -13.95 12.16
C GLY A 271 -13.03 -13.96 12.04
N GLY A 272 -12.41 -12.79 12.20
CA GLY A 272 -10.95 -12.59 12.01
C GLY A 272 -10.56 -12.09 10.61
N ARG A 273 -11.49 -12.03 9.64
CA ARG A 273 -11.23 -11.52 8.29
C ARG A 273 -11.39 -10.01 8.24
N ARG A 274 -10.45 -9.34 7.58
CA ARG A 274 -10.41 -7.89 7.41
C ARG A 274 -10.53 -7.52 5.93
N VAL A 275 -11.35 -6.50 5.63
CA VAL A 275 -11.42 -5.87 4.30
C VAL A 275 -11.13 -4.40 4.48
N ILE A 276 -10.11 -3.92 3.76
CA ILE A 276 -9.50 -2.62 3.95
C ILE A 276 -9.52 -1.89 2.61
N PHE A 277 -10.16 -0.75 2.53
CA PHE A 277 -10.17 0.09 1.33
C PHE A 277 -8.87 0.89 1.21
N THR A 278 -8.28 0.89 0.02
CA THR A 278 -7.06 1.63 -0.35
C THR A 278 -7.26 2.37 -1.67
N HIS A 279 -6.24 3.04 -2.21
CA HIS A 279 -6.30 3.72 -3.50
C HIS A 279 -7.36 4.83 -3.59
N LEU A 280 -7.54 5.60 -2.52
CA LEU A 280 -8.61 6.60 -2.42
C LEU A 280 -8.28 7.85 -3.25
N ASN A 281 -9.22 8.31 -4.08
CA ASN A 281 -9.07 9.57 -4.81
C ASN A 281 -8.97 10.76 -3.83
N ASN A 282 -8.28 11.81 -4.24
CA ASN A 282 -8.10 13.02 -3.41
C ASN A 282 -9.41 13.70 -3.01
N THR A 283 -10.52 13.42 -3.70
CA THR A 283 -11.87 13.88 -3.37
C THR A 283 -12.61 12.99 -2.40
N ASN A 284 -12.16 11.74 -2.22
CA ASN A 284 -12.86 10.74 -1.42
C ASN A 284 -12.96 11.16 0.06
N PRO A 285 -14.18 11.31 0.61
CA PRO A 285 -14.39 11.75 1.99
C PRO A 285 -13.93 10.71 3.04
N ALA A 286 -13.71 9.45 2.68
CA ALA A 286 -13.17 8.43 3.57
C ALA A 286 -11.70 8.68 3.97
N LEU A 287 -11.00 9.61 3.26
CA LEU A 287 -9.68 10.09 3.66
C LEU A 287 -9.68 10.91 4.94
N ASP A 288 -10.82 11.54 5.27
CA ASP A 288 -10.95 12.35 6.49
C ASP A 288 -11.08 11.43 7.72
N ALA A 289 -10.00 11.30 8.48
CA ALA A 289 -9.95 10.46 9.66
C ALA A 289 -11.03 10.87 10.69
N GLY A 290 -11.81 9.90 11.15
CA GLY A 290 -12.96 10.13 12.03
C GLY A 290 -14.14 10.84 11.35
N GLY A 291 -14.12 10.97 10.01
CA GLY A 291 -15.22 11.53 9.23
C GLY A 291 -16.46 10.63 9.20
N PRO A 292 -17.61 11.15 8.75
CA PRO A 292 -18.85 10.37 8.70
C PRO A 292 -18.72 9.09 7.86
N GLN A 293 -18.01 9.17 6.71
CA GLN A 293 -17.84 8.05 5.79
C GLN A 293 -16.93 6.97 6.38
N GLU A 294 -15.82 7.35 7.00
CA GLU A 294 -14.96 6.39 7.68
C GLU A 294 -15.71 5.69 8.83
N ARG A 295 -16.49 6.45 9.64
CA ARG A 295 -17.32 5.83 10.70
C ARG A 295 -18.36 4.87 10.15
N GLU A 296 -18.98 5.17 9.00
CA GLU A 296 -19.92 4.26 8.35
C GLU A 296 -19.22 2.99 7.86
N ILE A 297 -18.04 3.11 7.23
CA ILE A 297 -17.22 1.97 6.82
C ILE A 297 -16.91 1.08 8.03
N GLN A 298 -16.45 1.67 9.14
CA GLN A 298 -16.12 0.95 10.37
C GLN A 298 -17.34 0.30 11.03
N ARG A 299 -18.48 1.00 11.04
CA ARG A 299 -19.76 0.47 11.59
C ARG A 299 -20.20 -0.78 10.83
N ARG A 300 -19.90 -0.88 9.55
CA ARG A 300 -20.18 -2.05 8.70
C ARG A 300 -19.12 -3.14 8.81
N GLY A 301 -18.07 -2.95 9.61
CA GLY A 301 -17.00 -3.92 9.85
C GLY A 301 -15.83 -3.86 8.86
N PHE A 302 -15.81 -2.83 8.00
CA PHE A 302 -14.73 -2.58 7.04
C PHE A 302 -13.73 -1.56 7.60
N GLU A 303 -12.59 -1.42 6.92
CA GLU A 303 -11.55 -0.50 7.33
C GLU A 303 -11.11 0.40 6.15
N VAL A 304 -10.46 1.52 6.48
CA VAL A 304 -9.75 2.38 5.52
C VAL A 304 -8.26 2.29 5.82
N ALA A 305 -7.46 2.03 4.79
CA ALA A 305 -6.01 1.95 4.93
C ALA A 305 -5.41 3.27 5.41
N ARG A 306 -4.30 3.16 6.16
CA ARG A 306 -3.47 4.31 6.57
C ARG A 306 -2.01 3.93 6.40
N GLU A 307 -1.18 4.92 6.03
CA GLU A 307 0.26 4.72 5.95
C GLU A 307 0.81 4.24 7.30
N GLY A 308 1.72 3.29 7.26
CA GLY A 308 2.30 2.68 8.45
C GLY A 308 1.47 1.54 9.06
N LEU A 309 0.26 1.25 8.54
CA LEU A 309 -0.51 0.07 8.97
C LEU A 309 0.31 -1.20 8.67
N ARG A 310 0.56 -1.99 9.72
CA ARG A 310 1.26 -3.27 9.61
C ARG A 310 0.27 -4.43 9.70
N ILE A 311 0.48 -5.42 8.84
CA ILE A 311 -0.37 -6.61 8.74
C ILE A 311 0.58 -7.82 8.77
N PRO A 312 0.50 -8.70 9.78
CA PRO A 312 1.30 -9.92 9.81
C PRO A 312 1.10 -10.77 8.55
N LEU A 313 2.19 -11.38 8.06
CA LEU A 313 2.13 -12.22 6.85
C LEU A 313 2.39 -13.70 7.15
#